data_c875711f3af66c4efa0acc980e80316e
#
_entry.id   c875711f3af66c4efa0acc980e80316e
#
_cell.length_a   1.000
_cell.length_b   1.000
_cell.length_c   1.000
_cell.angle_alpha   90.00
_cell.angle_beta   90.00
_cell.angle_gamma   90.00
#
_symmetry.space_group_name_H-M   'P 1'
#
loop_
_entity.id
_entity.type
_entity.pdbx_description
1 polymer ?
#
loop_
_entity_poly.entity_id
_entity_poly.type
_entity_poly.pdbx_seq_one_letter_code
_entity_poly.pdbx_strand_id
1 'polypeptide(L)'
;ANTDTANISAYAENLLVGLPTDALEWANGAVQHVLEDELETRLPEFYPHIVIEPGKTAVVHVYFLPKLPVVRNVRVAVHADNLPKVIFLSTRKNLEQYYAGLEGLPVAFVRRHQADMQQQLIRNLAEQWVIKEYKLHVTPQVEIGENTKITLYSQTDFYDIQAGMYLDVGRKNGGRSHDDDTVLRALVGRKIGPHHEVYTGVEWMPGSVSWNVMPGYFYRFGRDTRIGLHHETKNDSNHWWIRQPLGADWQLRIDRDMTHHENEVGLMYRLHDYIGLEYIISDHDHWLRIVGYL
;
A
#
# COMPACT_ATOMS: atom_id res chain seq x y z
N ALA A 1 -5.19 -5.92 24.82
CA ALA A 1 -5.55 -7.34 25.02
C ALA A 1 -4.97 -7.92 26.33
N ASN A 2 -3.65 -7.79 26.58
CA ASN A 2 -3.06 -8.36 27.82
C ASN A 2 -3.54 -7.67 29.11
N THR A 3 -3.84 -6.38 29.07
CA THR A 3 -4.27 -5.61 30.24
C THR A 3 -5.70 -5.96 30.63
N ASP A 4 -6.57 -6.17 29.65
CA ASP A 4 -7.99 -6.50 29.88
C ASP A 4 -8.15 -7.93 30.39
N THR A 5 -7.36 -8.88 29.86
CA THR A 5 -7.35 -10.27 30.34
C THR A 5 -6.82 -10.38 31.77
N ALA A 6 -5.77 -9.64 32.13
CA ALA A 6 -5.24 -9.61 33.49
C ALA A 6 -6.25 -9.02 34.50
N ASN A 7 -6.98 -7.98 34.09
CA ASN A 7 -8.03 -7.36 34.91
C ASN A 7 -9.22 -8.30 35.12
N ILE A 8 -9.63 -9.07 34.09
CA ILE A 8 -10.70 -10.06 34.18
C ILE A 8 -10.33 -11.20 35.13
N SER A 9 -9.11 -11.72 34.99
CA SER A 9 -8.60 -12.78 35.87
C SER A 9 -8.58 -12.33 37.35
N ALA A 10 -8.04 -11.13 37.62
CA ALA A 10 -8.01 -10.57 38.96
C ALA A 10 -9.40 -10.32 39.55
N TYR A 11 -10.36 -9.93 38.71
CA TYR A 11 -11.75 -9.74 39.15
C TYR A 11 -12.41 -11.08 39.51
N ALA A 12 -12.26 -12.09 38.66
CA ALA A 12 -12.78 -13.44 38.92
C ALA A 12 -12.16 -14.04 40.18
N GLU A 13 -10.84 -13.88 40.37
CA GLU A 13 -10.14 -14.29 41.59
C GLU A 13 -10.73 -13.60 42.83
N ASN A 14 -10.90 -12.28 42.83
CA ASN A 14 -11.44 -11.54 43.96
C ASN A 14 -12.88 -11.94 44.29
N LEU A 15 -13.69 -12.35 43.34
CA LEU A 15 -15.06 -12.78 43.55
C LEU A 15 -15.13 -14.23 44.09
N LEU A 16 -14.26 -15.10 43.67
CA LEU A 16 -14.32 -16.54 43.92
C LEU A 16 -13.48 -16.97 45.12
N VAL A 17 -12.35 -16.27 45.39
CA VAL A 17 -11.44 -16.62 46.52
C VAL A 17 -12.12 -16.44 47.84
N GLY A 18 -12.14 -17.52 48.66
CA GLY A 18 -12.74 -17.54 49.97
C GLY A 18 -14.19 -18.03 49.99
N LEU A 19 -14.81 -18.32 48.85
CA LEU A 19 -16.10 -19.00 48.84
C LEU A 19 -15.90 -20.49 49.16
N PRO A 20 -16.80 -21.08 50.01
CA PRO A 20 -16.81 -22.53 50.21
C PRO A 20 -17.10 -23.27 48.91
N THR A 21 -16.45 -24.41 48.68
CA THR A 21 -16.68 -25.24 47.45
C THR A 21 -18.15 -25.66 47.32
N ASP A 22 -18.82 -25.99 48.41
CA ASP A 22 -20.23 -26.34 48.44
C ASP A 22 -21.11 -25.17 48.00
N ALA A 23 -20.72 -23.91 48.32
CA ALA A 23 -21.43 -22.72 47.85
C ALA A 23 -21.25 -22.51 46.35
N LEU A 24 -20.13 -22.86 45.80
CA LEU A 24 -19.92 -22.81 44.34
C LEU A 24 -20.73 -23.87 43.60
N GLU A 25 -21.01 -25.03 44.21
CA GLU A 25 -21.81 -26.08 43.58
C GLU A 25 -23.27 -25.69 43.47
N TRP A 26 -23.90 -25.17 44.53
CA TRP A 26 -25.34 -24.80 44.52
C TRP A 26 -25.63 -23.38 44.03
N ALA A 27 -24.70 -22.44 44.15
CA ALA A 27 -24.86 -21.04 43.69
C ALA A 27 -24.13 -20.77 42.34
N ASN A 28 -23.67 -21.81 41.67
CA ASN A 28 -22.90 -21.70 40.44
C ASN A 28 -23.55 -20.76 39.40
N GLY A 29 -24.85 -20.94 39.15
CA GLY A 29 -25.61 -20.09 38.20
C GLY A 29 -25.64 -18.62 38.59
N ALA A 30 -25.78 -18.29 39.90
CA ALA A 30 -25.81 -16.90 40.35
C ALA A 30 -24.43 -16.23 40.19
N VAL A 31 -23.37 -16.93 40.52
CA VAL A 31 -21.98 -16.44 40.36
C VAL A 31 -21.62 -16.27 38.88
N GLN A 32 -22.03 -17.20 38.02
CA GLN A 32 -21.87 -17.06 36.58
C GLN A 32 -22.54 -15.82 36.04
N HIS A 33 -23.80 -15.56 36.40
CA HIS A 33 -24.54 -14.36 35.95
C HIS A 33 -23.87 -13.06 36.41
N VAL A 34 -23.39 -12.99 37.65
CA VAL A 34 -22.67 -11.78 38.14
C VAL A 34 -21.42 -11.52 37.35
N LEU A 35 -20.67 -12.57 37.02
CA LEU A 35 -19.47 -12.45 36.18
C LEU A 35 -19.80 -12.10 34.72
N GLU A 36 -20.87 -12.70 34.17
CA GLU A 36 -21.31 -12.40 32.79
C GLU A 36 -21.79 -10.94 32.69
N ASP A 37 -22.58 -10.42 33.63
CA ASP A 37 -23.06 -9.03 33.65
C ASP A 37 -21.89 -8.03 33.74
N GLU A 38 -20.91 -8.30 34.62
CA GLU A 38 -19.70 -7.46 34.73
C GLU A 38 -18.88 -7.48 33.45
N LEU A 39 -18.69 -8.66 32.83
CA LEU A 39 -17.97 -8.79 31.57
C LEU A 39 -18.73 -8.12 30.42
N GLU A 40 -20.06 -8.22 30.36
CA GLU A 40 -20.87 -7.52 29.37
C GLU A 40 -20.77 -6.00 29.53
N THR A 41 -20.69 -5.49 30.77
CA THR A 41 -20.50 -4.07 31.04
C THR A 41 -19.13 -3.58 30.54
N ARG A 42 -18.06 -4.39 30.69
CA ARG A 42 -16.69 -4.04 30.23
C ARG A 42 -16.50 -4.24 28.74
N LEU A 43 -17.11 -5.27 28.19
CA LEU A 43 -17.01 -5.69 26.78
C LEU A 43 -18.41 -5.79 26.14
N PRO A 44 -19.11 -4.67 26.00
CA PRO A 44 -20.51 -4.65 25.54
C PRO A 44 -20.71 -5.19 24.12
N GLU A 45 -19.63 -5.37 23.39
CA GLU A 45 -19.65 -5.91 22.02
C GLU A 45 -19.64 -7.43 21.95
N PHE A 46 -19.56 -8.09 23.11
CA PHE A 46 -19.56 -9.55 23.19
C PHE A 46 -20.72 -10.03 24.08
N TYR A 47 -21.11 -11.28 23.87
CA TYR A 47 -21.93 -12.05 24.80
C TYR A 47 -20.97 -12.97 25.56
N PRO A 48 -20.65 -12.66 26.82
CA PRO A 48 -19.82 -13.55 27.63
C PRO A 48 -20.65 -14.77 28.01
N HIS A 49 -20.00 -15.92 28.02
CA HIS A 49 -20.55 -17.15 28.58
C HIS A 49 -19.50 -17.79 29.47
N ILE A 50 -19.86 -18.03 30.72
CA ILE A 50 -18.94 -18.50 31.76
C ILE A 50 -19.32 -19.92 32.18
N VAL A 51 -18.32 -20.77 32.30
CA VAL A 51 -18.46 -22.10 32.87
C VAL A 51 -17.47 -22.21 34.03
N ILE A 52 -17.99 -22.45 35.23
CA ILE A 52 -17.19 -22.64 36.44
C ILE A 52 -17.13 -24.14 36.75
N GLU A 53 -15.96 -24.70 36.78
CA GLU A 53 -15.71 -26.06 37.23
C GLU A 53 -15.26 -26.03 38.71
N PRO A 54 -16.12 -26.44 39.66
CA PRO A 54 -15.79 -26.44 41.06
C PRO A 54 -14.75 -27.53 41.38
N GLY A 55 -13.83 -27.23 42.28
CA GLY A 55 -12.78 -28.16 42.72
C GLY A 55 -11.90 -27.57 43.83
N LYS A 56 -10.86 -28.28 44.24
CA LYS A 56 -9.87 -27.71 45.20
C LYS A 56 -9.27 -26.40 44.69
N THR A 57 -9.16 -26.28 43.36
CA THR A 57 -8.90 -25.06 42.61
C THR A 57 -10.01 -24.95 41.61
N ALA A 58 -10.86 -23.92 41.72
CA ALA A 58 -11.93 -23.69 40.74
C ALA A 58 -11.30 -23.19 39.41
N VAL A 59 -11.80 -23.74 38.30
CA VAL A 59 -11.40 -23.31 36.97
C VAL A 59 -12.56 -22.54 36.32
N VAL A 60 -12.29 -21.33 35.84
CA VAL A 60 -13.27 -20.48 35.19
C VAL A 60 -12.94 -20.42 33.69
N HIS A 61 -13.83 -20.96 32.87
CA HIS A 61 -13.75 -20.87 31.43
C HIS A 61 -14.63 -19.72 30.96
N VAL A 62 -14.05 -18.77 30.24
CA VAL A 62 -14.77 -17.61 29.72
C VAL A 62 -14.77 -17.70 28.19
N TYR A 63 -15.96 -17.75 27.63
CA TYR A 63 -16.20 -17.78 26.18
C TYR A 63 -16.82 -16.45 25.76
N PHE A 64 -16.29 -15.82 24.73
CA PHE A 64 -16.82 -14.59 24.18
C PHE A 64 -17.42 -14.86 22.80
N LEU A 65 -18.75 -14.68 22.70
CA LEU A 65 -19.44 -14.74 21.42
C LEU A 65 -19.56 -13.32 20.87
N PRO A 66 -19.04 -13.06 19.67
CA PRO A 66 -19.05 -11.70 19.09
C PRO A 66 -20.46 -11.26 18.72
N LYS A 67 -20.84 -10.03 19.07
CA LYS A 67 -22.07 -9.40 18.59
C LYS A 67 -21.89 -8.94 17.14
N LEU A 68 -22.87 -9.17 16.30
CA LEU A 68 -22.85 -8.78 14.88
C LEU A 68 -23.03 -7.27 14.72
N PRO A 69 -22.48 -6.66 13.68
CA PRO A 69 -21.65 -7.28 12.63
C PRO A 69 -20.20 -7.53 13.07
N VAL A 70 -19.56 -8.54 12.49
CA VAL A 70 -18.15 -8.86 12.71
C VAL A 70 -17.30 -8.47 11.49
N VAL A 71 -16.00 -8.24 11.72
CA VAL A 71 -15.02 -8.07 10.65
C VAL A 71 -14.88 -9.41 9.92
N ARG A 72 -15.12 -9.42 8.60
CA ARG A 72 -15.03 -10.62 7.76
C ARG A 72 -13.70 -10.73 7.04
N ASN A 73 -13.14 -9.60 6.64
CA ASN A 73 -11.82 -9.55 6.02
C ASN A 73 -11.14 -8.21 6.26
N VAL A 74 -9.82 -8.24 6.16
CA VAL A 74 -8.98 -7.03 6.21
C VAL A 74 -8.19 -6.93 4.91
N ARG A 75 -8.26 -5.78 4.24
CA ARG A 75 -7.51 -5.50 3.01
C ARG A 75 -6.60 -4.31 3.20
N VAL A 76 -5.37 -4.43 2.70
CA VAL A 76 -4.41 -3.34 2.69
C VAL A 76 -4.21 -2.84 1.25
N ALA A 77 -4.43 -1.56 1.03
CA ALA A 77 -4.14 -0.87 -0.23
C ALA A 77 -2.99 0.12 -0.01
N VAL A 78 -2.14 0.28 -1.01
CA VAL A 78 -1.05 1.26 -0.98
C VAL A 78 -1.18 2.19 -2.16
N HIS A 79 -1.19 3.48 -1.87
CA HIS A 79 -1.08 4.56 -2.85
C HIS A 79 0.29 5.22 -2.66
N ALA A 80 1.13 5.13 -3.67
CA ALA A 80 2.45 5.71 -3.67
C ALA A 80 2.60 6.57 -4.93
N ASP A 81 2.90 7.85 -4.75
CA ASP A 81 2.99 8.79 -5.86
C ASP A 81 4.33 8.71 -6.60
N ASN A 82 5.41 8.38 -5.87
CA ASN A 82 6.78 8.49 -6.37
C ASN A 82 7.53 7.15 -6.30
N LEU A 83 6.85 6.04 -6.07
CA LEU A 83 7.47 4.72 -5.95
C LEU A 83 6.59 3.65 -6.60
N PRO A 84 7.18 2.65 -7.26
CA PRO A 84 6.44 1.51 -7.79
C PRO A 84 5.71 0.75 -6.67
N LYS A 85 4.45 0.38 -6.92
CA LYS A 85 3.64 -0.36 -5.94
C LYS A 85 4.25 -1.71 -5.57
N VAL A 86 5.04 -2.30 -6.47
CA VAL A 86 5.75 -3.57 -6.26
C VAL A 86 6.69 -3.53 -5.06
N ILE A 87 7.28 -2.39 -4.73
CA ILE A 87 8.16 -2.22 -3.56
C ILE A 87 7.41 -2.48 -2.24
N PHE A 88 6.10 -2.25 -2.22
CA PHE A 88 5.26 -2.41 -1.03
C PHE A 88 4.62 -3.80 -0.91
N LEU A 89 4.84 -4.72 -1.83
CA LEU A 89 4.18 -6.04 -1.82
C LEU A 89 4.43 -6.81 -0.52
N SER A 90 5.68 -6.81 -0.04
CA SER A 90 6.04 -7.46 1.22
C SER A 90 5.40 -6.76 2.43
N THR A 91 5.43 -5.42 2.47
CA THR A 91 4.82 -4.63 3.53
C THR A 91 3.31 -4.86 3.57
N ARG A 92 2.65 -4.83 2.42
CA ARG A 92 1.22 -5.12 2.31
C ARG A 92 0.88 -6.50 2.85
N LYS A 93 1.59 -7.55 2.41
CA LYS A 93 1.37 -8.93 2.86
C LYS A 93 1.57 -9.08 4.38
N ASN A 94 2.63 -8.48 4.92
CA ASN A 94 2.91 -8.53 6.36
C ASN A 94 1.79 -7.84 7.16
N LEU A 95 1.29 -6.71 6.69
CA LEU A 95 0.19 -5.99 7.35
C LEU A 95 -1.12 -6.76 7.24
N GLU A 96 -1.47 -7.31 6.08
CA GLU A 96 -2.66 -8.16 5.92
C GLU A 96 -2.61 -9.34 6.88
N GLN A 97 -1.47 -10.02 7.00
CA GLN A 97 -1.29 -11.13 7.92
C GLN A 97 -1.37 -10.70 9.40
N TYR A 98 -0.78 -9.56 9.76
CA TYR A 98 -0.83 -9.04 11.11
C TYR A 98 -2.25 -8.66 11.54
N TYR A 99 -3.00 -8.00 10.66
CA TYR A 99 -4.36 -7.56 10.93
C TYR A 99 -5.44 -8.61 10.62
N ALA A 100 -5.10 -9.77 10.08
CA ALA A 100 -6.02 -10.91 9.96
C ALA A 100 -6.58 -11.35 11.33
N GLY A 101 -5.86 -11.10 12.43
CA GLY A 101 -6.35 -11.32 13.79
C GLY A 101 -7.57 -10.45 14.20
N LEU A 102 -7.96 -9.47 13.40
CA LEU A 102 -9.21 -8.71 13.59
C LEU A 102 -10.43 -9.45 13.06
N GLU A 103 -10.25 -10.44 12.20
CA GLU A 103 -11.35 -11.22 11.63
C GLU A 103 -12.08 -12.00 12.72
N GLY A 104 -13.40 -11.95 12.68
CA GLY A 104 -14.27 -12.50 13.70
C GLY A 104 -14.57 -11.58 14.89
N LEU A 105 -13.83 -10.46 15.08
CA LEU A 105 -14.12 -9.50 16.13
C LEU A 105 -15.31 -8.60 15.75
N PRO A 106 -16.13 -8.18 16.73
CA PRO A 106 -17.22 -7.22 16.50
C PRO A 106 -16.67 -5.91 15.91
N VAL A 107 -17.35 -5.40 14.89
CA VAL A 107 -16.96 -4.11 14.26
C VAL A 107 -16.99 -2.98 15.29
N ALA A 108 -17.93 -2.97 16.23
CA ALA A 108 -18.02 -1.97 17.29
C ALA A 108 -16.79 -2.01 18.22
N PHE A 109 -16.31 -3.20 18.57
CA PHE A 109 -15.09 -3.39 19.37
C PHE A 109 -13.87 -2.82 18.67
N VAL A 110 -13.67 -3.15 17.38
CA VAL A 110 -12.54 -2.65 16.61
C VAL A 110 -12.60 -1.12 16.47
N ARG A 111 -13.80 -0.54 16.28
CA ARG A 111 -13.98 0.93 16.25
C ARG A 111 -13.61 1.59 17.57
N ARG A 112 -14.01 1.02 18.70
CA ARG A 112 -13.65 1.56 20.02
C ARG A 112 -12.14 1.63 20.23
N HIS A 113 -11.38 0.68 19.65
CA HIS A 113 -9.93 0.60 19.76
C HIS A 113 -9.19 1.16 18.53
N GLN A 114 -9.88 1.89 17.66
CA GLN A 114 -9.31 2.41 16.40
C GLN A 114 -8.08 3.28 16.63
N ALA A 115 -8.07 4.13 17.65
CA ALA A 115 -6.96 5.02 17.95
C ALA A 115 -5.67 4.22 18.30
N ASP A 116 -5.80 3.20 19.15
CA ASP A 116 -4.69 2.34 19.56
C ASP A 116 -4.16 1.53 18.37
N MET A 117 -5.09 1.02 17.55
CA MET A 117 -4.76 0.30 16.32
C MET A 117 -4.00 1.19 15.32
N GLN A 118 -4.40 2.45 15.14
CA GLN A 118 -3.69 3.40 14.28
C GLN A 118 -2.29 3.72 14.79
N GLN A 119 -2.14 3.92 16.11
CA GLN A 119 -0.82 4.16 16.70
C GLN A 119 0.10 2.95 16.52
N GLN A 120 -0.43 1.74 16.70
CA GLN A 120 0.32 0.51 16.53
C GLN A 120 0.70 0.30 15.05
N LEU A 121 -0.20 0.62 14.13
CA LEU A 121 0.06 0.61 12.69
C LEU A 121 1.21 1.55 12.32
N ILE A 122 1.18 2.79 12.81
CA ILE A 122 2.26 3.76 12.57
C ILE A 122 3.60 3.24 13.09
N ARG A 123 3.64 2.66 14.29
CA ARG A 123 4.88 2.06 14.85
C ARG A 123 5.39 0.91 13.98
N ASN A 124 4.50 -0.02 13.59
CA ASN A 124 4.86 -1.16 12.75
C ASN A 124 5.37 -0.72 11.37
N LEU A 125 4.75 0.32 10.80
CA LEU A 125 5.19 0.91 9.53
C LEU A 125 6.58 1.53 9.66
N ALA A 126 6.84 2.28 10.73
CA ALA A 126 8.14 2.93 10.95
C ALA A 126 9.31 1.94 11.03
N GLU A 127 9.06 0.68 11.35
CA GLU A 127 10.08 -0.36 11.40
C GLU A 127 10.34 -1.04 10.05
N GLN A 128 9.45 -0.85 9.06
CA GLN A 128 9.61 -1.46 7.74
C GLN A 128 10.82 -0.87 7.01
N TRP A 129 11.66 -1.75 6.44
CA TRP A 129 12.89 -1.34 5.75
C TRP A 129 12.64 -0.36 4.60
N VAL A 130 11.57 -0.57 3.83
CA VAL A 130 11.16 0.30 2.72
C VAL A 130 10.94 1.74 3.19
N ILE A 131 10.29 1.91 4.34
CA ILE A 131 9.99 3.23 4.88
C ILE A 131 11.27 3.93 5.35
N LYS A 132 12.17 3.20 5.99
CA LYS A 132 13.47 3.72 6.46
C LYS A 132 14.39 4.07 5.30
N GLU A 133 14.53 3.15 4.33
CA GLU A 133 15.45 3.27 3.21
C GLU A 133 15.07 4.43 2.29
N TYR A 134 13.79 4.53 1.91
CA TYR A 134 13.30 5.57 1.02
C TYR A 134 12.82 6.83 1.74
N LYS A 135 12.97 6.91 3.07
CA LYS A 135 12.52 8.03 3.91
C LYS A 135 11.07 8.43 3.61
N LEU A 136 10.17 7.45 3.67
CA LEU A 136 8.79 7.64 3.30
C LEU A 136 7.99 8.33 4.41
N HIS A 137 7.17 9.27 4.02
CA HIS A 137 6.07 9.77 4.81
C HIS A 137 4.84 8.92 4.50
N VAL A 138 4.40 8.12 5.47
CA VAL A 138 3.24 7.24 5.31
C VAL A 138 2.12 7.68 6.22
N THR A 139 0.97 7.97 5.61
CA THR A 139 -0.26 8.32 6.33
C THR A 139 -1.26 7.17 6.18
N PRO A 140 -1.54 6.43 7.24
CA PRO A 140 -2.53 5.37 7.20
C PRO A 140 -3.93 5.93 7.37
N GLN A 141 -4.87 5.48 6.55
CA GLN A 141 -6.29 5.68 6.69
C GLN A 141 -6.96 4.33 6.93
N VAL A 142 -7.78 4.24 7.98
CA VAL A 142 -8.44 2.98 8.38
C VAL A 142 -9.94 3.17 8.33
N GLU A 143 -10.60 2.38 7.51
CA GLU A 143 -12.05 2.29 7.37
C GLU A 143 -12.52 0.97 7.98
N ILE A 144 -13.16 1.05 9.17
CA ILE A 144 -13.59 -0.13 9.93
C ILE A 144 -15.01 -0.50 9.56
N GLY A 145 -15.21 -1.73 9.14
CA GLY A 145 -16.49 -2.32 8.77
C GLY A 145 -16.37 -3.85 8.69
N GLU A 146 -17.41 -4.51 8.18
CA GLU A 146 -17.33 -5.96 7.87
C GLU A 146 -16.19 -6.27 6.92
N ASN A 147 -15.93 -5.38 5.96
CA ASN A 147 -14.77 -5.36 5.08
C ASN A 147 -13.88 -4.20 5.51
N THR A 148 -13.00 -4.43 6.45
CA THR A 148 -12.08 -3.40 6.94
C THR A 148 -10.99 -3.12 5.90
N LYS A 149 -10.77 -1.84 5.59
CA LYS A 149 -9.79 -1.39 4.63
C LYS A 149 -8.76 -0.50 5.30
N ILE A 150 -7.49 -0.85 5.11
CA ILE A 150 -6.35 -0.04 5.53
C ILE A 150 -5.72 0.52 4.26
N THR A 151 -5.75 1.84 4.10
CA THR A 151 -5.14 2.52 2.94
C THR A 151 -3.90 3.27 3.43
N LEU A 152 -2.77 2.97 2.82
CA LEU A 152 -1.50 3.65 3.09
C LEU A 152 -1.23 4.65 2.00
N TYR A 153 -1.19 5.93 2.33
CA TYR A 153 -0.71 6.99 1.43
C TYR A 153 0.76 7.22 1.71
N SER A 154 1.60 6.95 0.72
CA SER A 154 3.05 7.00 0.83
C SER A 154 3.63 8.00 -0.16
N GLN A 155 4.51 8.87 0.32
CA GLN A 155 5.25 9.81 -0.50
C GLN A 155 6.68 9.96 0.02
N THR A 156 7.59 10.35 -0.86
CA THR A 156 8.96 10.70 -0.50
C THR A 156 9.36 12.04 -1.12
N ASP A 157 10.07 12.84 -0.33
CA ASP A 157 10.60 14.12 -0.81
C ASP A 157 11.96 13.97 -1.50
N PHE A 158 12.54 12.77 -1.47
CA PHE A 158 13.92 12.55 -1.92
C PHE A 158 14.01 11.81 -3.25
N TYR A 159 13.10 10.88 -3.52
CA TYR A 159 13.19 9.97 -4.65
C TYR A 159 11.97 10.01 -5.54
N ASP A 160 12.15 9.73 -6.81
CA ASP A 160 11.10 9.39 -7.78
C ASP A 160 11.58 8.11 -8.49
N ILE A 161 10.92 6.99 -8.19
CA ILE A 161 11.25 5.70 -8.79
C ILE A 161 10.03 5.25 -9.57
N GLN A 162 10.19 5.05 -10.86
CA GLN A 162 9.14 4.57 -11.74
C GLN A 162 9.62 3.29 -12.41
N ALA A 163 8.73 2.34 -12.57
CA ALA A 163 9.00 1.15 -13.34
C ALA A 163 7.78 0.84 -14.21
N GLY A 164 8.05 0.40 -15.42
CA GLY A 164 6.99 0.11 -16.38
C GLY A 164 7.45 -0.81 -17.50
N MET A 165 6.47 -1.39 -18.15
CA MET A 165 6.64 -2.15 -19.37
C MET A 165 5.93 -1.42 -20.50
N TYR A 166 6.59 -1.31 -21.63
CA TYR A 166 6.08 -0.68 -22.84
C TYR A 166 6.01 -1.73 -23.94
N LEU A 167 4.86 -1.81 -24.60
CA LEU A 167 4.65 -2.68 -25.75
C LEU A 167 4.15 -1.82 -26.92
N ASP A 168 4.98 -1.68 -27.95
CA ASP A 168 4.66 -0.94 -29.17
C ASP A 168 3.95 -1.85 -30.17
N VAL A 169 2.79 -1.40 -30.67
CA VAL A 169 1.94 -2.15 -31.59
C VAL A 169 1.77 -1.36 -32.88
N GLY A 170 2.11 -1.98 -34.00
CA GLY A 170 1.98 -1.38 -35.34
C GLY A 170 3.11 -0.44 -35.72
N ARG A 171 4.19 -0.39 -34.94
CA ARG A 171 5.40 0.33 -35.31
C ARG A 171 6.06 -0.30 -36.52
N LYS A 172 6.37 0.49 -37.53
CA LYS A 172 7.09 0.04 -38.71
C LYS A 172 8.60 0.18 -38.43
N ASN A 173 9.35 -0.86 -38.73
CA ASN A 173 10.81 -0.86 -38.56
C ASN A 173 11.45 0.25 -39.39
N GLY A 174 11.83 1.35 -38.78
CA GLY A 174 12.40 2.51 -39.46
C GLY A 174 12.95 3.61 -38.58
N GLY A 175 12.56 3.64 -37.30
CA GLY A 175 13.12 4.58 -36.32
C GLY A 175 14.30 3.96 -35.55
N ARG A 176 15.39 4.71 -35.41
CA ARG A 176 16.64 4.24 -34.80
C ARG A 176 16.57 3.96 -33.31
N SER A 177 15.48 4.36 -32.61
CA SER A 177 15.52 4.31 -31.15
C SER A 177 15.21 2.93 -30.54
N HIS A 178 14.40 2.07 -31.19
CA HIS A 178 14.04 0.77 -30.60
C HIS A 178 13.86 -0.31 -31.66
N ASP A 179 14.74 -1.31 -31.63
CA ASP A 179 14.62 -2.51 -32.48
C ASP A 179 13.59 -3.51 -31.95
N ASP A 180 13.06 -3.27 -30.74
CA ASP A 180 12.13 -4.17 -30.04
C ASP A 180 10.78 -3.53 -29.79
N ASP A 181 9.72 -4.32 -29.98
CA ASP A 181 8.35 -3.91 -29.63
C ASP A 181 8.12 -3.88 -28.11
N THR A 182 8.93 -4.56 -27.33
CA THR A 182 8.83 -4.65 -25.88
C THR A 182 10.01 -4.01 -25.19
N VAL A 183 9.75 -3.10 -24.26
CA VAL A 183 10.77 -2.42 -23.45
C VAL A 183 10.36 -2.44 -21.98
N LEU A 184 11.26 -2.91 -21.12
CA LEU A 184 11.14 -2.71 -19.68
C LEU A 184 11.95 -1.49 -19.30
N ARG A 185 11.32 -0.51 -18.68
CA ARG A 185 11.94 0.74 -18.25
C ARG A 185 11.86 0.91 -16.75
N ALA A 186 12.96 1.25 -16.13
CA ALA A 186 13.04 1.75 -14.78
C ALA A 186 13.65 3.16 -14.79
N LEU A 187 13.12 4.05 -13.99
CA LEU A 187 13.65 5.39 -13.79
C LEU A 187 13.89 5.58 -12.29
N VAL A 188 15.08 6.00 -11.94
CA VAL A 188 15.45 6.34 -10.56
C VAL A 188 15.87 7.80 -10.54
N GLY A 189 15.02 8.63 -9.96
CA GLY A 189 15.22 10.06 -9.80
C GLY A 189 15.56 10.43 -8.36
N ARG A 190 16.38 11.48 -8.20
CA ARG A 190 16.63 12.14 -6.93
C ARG A 190 16.27 13.61 -7.04
N LYS A 191 15.35 14.02 -6.17
CA LYS A 191 14.97 15.42 -6.03
C LYS A 191 16.09 16.21 -5.37
N ILE A 192 16.56 17.27 -6.03
CA ILE A 192 17.63 18.18 -5.53
C ILE A 192 17.00 19.42 -4.88
N GLY A 193 15.71 19.62 -5.12
CA GLY A 193 14.92 20.74 -4.60
C GLY A 193 13.45 20.58 -4.99
N PRO A 194 12.61 21.56 -4.71
CA PRO A 194 11.17 21.44 -4.94
C PRO A 194 10.79 21.27 -6.42
N HIS A 195 11.65 21.74 -7.33
CA HIS A 195 11.38 21.75 -8.76
C HIS A 195 12.42 21.02 -9.60
N HIS A 196 13.54 20.60 -9.01
CA HIS A 196 14.70 20.08 -9.73
C HIS A 196 14.90 18.61 -9.41
N GLU A 197 15.11 17.79 -10.44
CA GLU A 197 15.38 16.37 -10.28
C GLU A 197 16.44 15.89 -11.29
N VAL A 198 17.43 15.16 -10.79
CA VAL A 198 18.33 14.36 -11.61
C VAL A 198 17.88 12.92 -11.59
N TYR A 199 17.94 12.26 -12.72
CA TYR A 199 17.50 10.88 -12.83
C TYR A 199 18.40 10.05 -13.73
N THR A 200 18.29 8.75 -13.59
CA THR A 200 18.81 7.78 -14.54
C THR A 200 17.69 6.84 -14.95
N GLY A 201 17.36 6.83 -16.22
CA GLY A 201 16.51 5.83 -16.85
C GLY A 201 17.36 4.63 -17.27
N VAL A 202 16.82 3.43 -17.11
CA VAL A 202 17.41 2.19 -17.63
C VAL A 202 16.32 1.46 -18.39
N GLU A 203 16.60 1.14 -19.62
CA GLU A 203 15.74 0.32 -20.48
C GLU A 203 16.39 -1.02 -20.77
N TRP A 204 15.60 -2.05 -20.73
CA TRP A 204 15.99 -3.37 -21.20
C TRP A 204 15.02 -3.81 -22.30
N MET A 205 15.61 -4.22 -23.41
CA MET A 205 14.92 -4.67 -24.61
C MET A 205 15.13 -6.18 -24.77
N PRO A 206 14.11 -7.01 -24.43
CA PRO A 206 14.24 -8.46 -24.40
C PRO A 206 14.54 -9.09 -25.77
N GLY A 207 13.99 -8.55 -26.84
CA GLY A 207 14.15 -9.10 -28.19
C GLY A 207 15.56 -9.00 -28.74
N SER A 208 16.21 -7.85 -28.52
CA SER A 208 17.61 -7.62 -28.91
C SER A 208 18.61 -7.91 -27.79
N VAL A 209 18.13 -8.24 -26.58
CA VAL A 209 18.96 -8.42 -25.37
C VAL A 209 19.89 -7.23 -25.14
N SER A 210 19.37 -6.02 -25.34
CA SER A 210 20.14 -4.79 -25.27
C SER A 210 19.67 -3.89 -24.12
N TRP A 211 20.59 -3.04 -23.65
CA TRP A 211 20.35 -2.07 -22.59
C TRP A 211 20.55 -0.65 -23.13
N ASN A 212 19.73 0.28 -22.60
CA ASN A 212 19.91 1.69 -22.80
C ASN A 212 19.91 2.38 -21.44
N VAL A 213 20.89 3.23 -21.18
CA VAL A 213 20.99 4.03 -19.95
C VAL A 213 20.80 5.49 -20.32
N MET A 214 19.92 6.16 -19.61
CA MET A 214 19.48 7.53 -19.91
C MET A 214 19.66 8.43 -18.68
N PRO A 215 20.91 8.89 -18.40
CA PRO A 215 21.10 9.94 -17.40
C PRO A 215 20.43 11.21 -17.88
N GLY A 216 19.73 11.90 -16.95
CA GLY A 216 18.98 13.07 -17.32
C GLY A 216 18.68 13.99 -16.13
N TYR A 217 18.06 15.09 -16.49
CA TYR A 217 17.61 16.10 -15.55
C TYR A 217 16.28 16.65 -16.04
N PHE A 218 15.39 16.98 -15.08
CA PHE A 218 14.21 17.75 -15.42
C PHE A 218 13.89 18.82 -14.38
N TYR A 219 13.16 19.81 -14.87
CA TYR A 219 12.55 20.87 -14.07
C TYR A 219 11.04 20.68 -14.06
N ARG A 220 10.44 20.77 -12.87
CA ARG A 220 8.99 20.72 -12.67
C ARG A 220 8.43 22.13 -12.66
N PHE A 221 7.58 22.45 -13.62
CA PHE A 221 6.94 23.72 -13.78
C PHE A 221 5.45 23.65 -13.38
N GLY A 222 4.97 24.61 -12.60
CA GLY A 222 3.58 24.61 -12.14
C GLY A 222 3.23 23.38 -11.30
N ARG A 223 2.03 22.83 -11.49
CA ARG A 223 1.58 21.69 -10.71
C ARG A 223 2.27 20.38 -11.11
N ASP A 224 2.41 20.09 -12.40
CA ASP A 224 2.88 18.78 -12.84
C ASP A 224 3.56 18.76 -14.21
N THR A 225 3.75 19.92 -14.88
CA THR A 225 4.50 19.98 -16.13
C THR A 225 5.96 19.72 -15.86
N ARG A 226 6.57 18.80 -16.62
CA ARG A 226 7.98 18.46 -16.52
C ARG A 226 8.66 18.75 -17.85
N ILE A 227 9.78 19.45 -17.80
CA ILE A 227 10.63 19.74 -18.95
C ILE A 227 12.02 19.21 -18.62
N GLY A 228 12.58 18.38 -19.47
CA GLY A 228 13.84 17.74 -19.16
C GLY A 228 14.73 17.47 -20.36
N LEU A 229 15.91 17.03 -20.02
CA LEU A 229 16.96 16.62 -20.93
C LEU A 229 17.44 15.24 -20.51
N HIS A 230 17.78 14.38 -21.45
CA HIS A 230 18.53 13.16 -21.18
C HIS A 230 19.47 12.81 -22.35
N HIS A 231 20.44 11.99 -22.03
CA HIS A 231 21.35 11.41 -22.99
C HIS A 231 21.08 9.91 -23.09
N GLU A 232 20.85 9.40 -24.29
CA GLU A 232 20.72 7.96 -24.55
C GLU A 232 22.07 7.35 -24.89
N THR A 233 22.54 6.41 -24.06
CA THR A 233 23.86 5.80 -24.27
C THR A 233 23.92 4.81 -25.43
N LYS A 234 22.77 4.17 -25.75
CA LYS A 234 22.71 3.18 -26.86
C LYS A 234 22.90 3.85 -28.21
N ASN A 235 22.30 5.01 -28.42
CA ASN A 235 22.30 5.70 -29.72
C ASN A 235 23.24 6.92 -29.75
N ASP A 236 23.90 7.22 -28.64
CA ASP A 236 24.73 8.42 -28.44
C ASP A 236 23.96 9.70 -28.80
N SER A 237 22.70 9.79 -28.32
CA SER A 237 21.80 10.88 -28.68
C SER A 237 21.36 11.70 -27.48
N ASN A 238 21.14 12.98 -27.71
CA ASN A 238 20.68 13.92 -26.71
C ASN A 238 19.23 14.29 -27.01
N HIS A 239 18.40 14.17 -25.98
CA HIS A 239 16.98 14.46 -26.09
C HIS A 239 16.57 15.60 -25.17
N TRP A 240 15.64 16.46 -25.62
CA TRP A 240 14.82 17.25 -24.73
C TRP A 240 13.38 16.77 -24.80
N TRP A 241 12.68 16.84 -23.70
CA TRP A 241 11.33 16.37 -23.61
C TRP A 241 10.46 17.24 -22.71
N ILE A 242 9.14 17.21 -22.98
CA ILE A 242 8.09 17.83 -22.17
C ILE A 242 7.07 16.75 -21.86
N ARG A 243 6.61 16.70 -20.61
CA ARG A 243 5.44 15.94 -20.18
C ARG A 243 4.46 16.88 -19.54
N GLN A 244 3.25 16.93 -20.08
CA GLN A 244 2.17 17.81 -19.66
C GLN A 244 0.93 16.98 -19.33
N PRO A 245 0.53 16.84 -18.04
CA PRO A 245 -0.78 16.33 -17.68
C PRO A 245 -1.87 17.24 -18.20
N LEU A 246 -2.91 16.66 -18.84
CA LEU A 246 -4.07 17.36 -19.38
C LEU A 246 -5.35 17.06 -18.56
N GLY A 247 -5.19 16.57 -17.34
CA GLY A 247 -6.24 16.17 -16.42
C GLY A 247 -5.82 14.97 -15.59
N ALA A 248 -6.78 14.22 -15.04
CA ALA A 248 -6.49 13.07 -14.20
C ALA A 248 -5.88 11.88 -14.96
N ASP A 249 -6.34 11.65 -16.20
CA ASP A 249 -6.02 10.42 -16.94
C ASP A 249 -5.28 10.68 -18.25
N TRP A 250 -5.17 11.93 -18.69
CA TRP A 250 -4.52 12.29 -19.95
C TRP A 250 -3.17 12.94 -19.72
N GLN A 251 -2.19 12.57 -20.56
CA GLN A 251 -0.86 13.18 -20.57
C GLN A 251 -0.38 13.37 -22.01
N LEU A 252 0.10 14.58 -22.30
CA LEU A 252 0.84 14.88 -23.53
C LEU A 252 2.34 14.69 -23.27
N ARG A 253 3.03 14.01 -24.18
CA ARG A 253 4.47 13.87 -24.23
C ARG A 253 4.99 14.45 -25.55
N ILE A 254 6.01 15.26 -25.46
CA ILE A 254 6.79 15.72 -26.61
C ILE A 254 8.23 15.32 -26.32
N ASP A 255 8.87 14.68 -27.26
CA ASP A 255 10.29 14.29 -27.20
C ASP A 255 10.97 14.68 -28.50
N ARG A 256 12.17 15.23 -28.39
CA ARG A 256 12.97 15.59 -29.56
C ARG A 256 14.40 15.09 -29.39
N ASP A 257 14.81 14.22 -30.30
CA ASP A 257 16.22 13.88 -30.50
C ASP A 257 16.93 15.05 -31.18
N MET A 258 17.82 15.71 -30.44
CA MET A 258 18.60 16.84 -30.92
C MET A 258 19.75 16.41 -31.84
N THR A 259 20.18 15.16 -31.72
CA THR A 259 21.30 14.61 -32.49
C THR A 259 20.85 14.20 -33.90
N HIS A 260 19.71 13.52 -34.00
CA HIS A 260 19.16 13.03 -35.26
C HIS A 260 18.04 13.93 -35.81
N HIS A 261 17.64 14.96 -35.09
CA HIS A 261 16.55 15.92 -35.44
C HIS A 261 15.19 15.26 -35.60
N GLU A 262 14.90 14.19 -34.87
CA GLU A 262 13.62 13.47 -34.89
C GLU A 262 12.71 13.99 -33.77
N ASN A 263 11.40 14.09 -34.07
CA ASN A 263 10.39 14.51 -33.11
C ASN A 263 9.41 13.37 -32.87
N GLU A 264 9.01 13.20 -31.60
CA GLU A 264 7.91 12.33 -31.19
C GLU A 264 6.89 13.12 -30.36
N VAL A 265 5.63 12.91 -30.65
CA VAL A 265 4.51 13.42 -29.86
C VAL A 265 3.65 12.23 -29.45
N GLY A 266 3.45 12.07 -28.16
CA GLY A 266 2.62 11.01 -27.58
C GLY A 266 1.44 11.58 -26.81
N LEU A 267 0.26 11.05 -27.02
CA LEU A 267 -0.91 11.32 -26.22
C LEU A 267 -1.29 10.04 -25.46
N MET A 268 -1.09 10.07 -24.16
CA MET A 268 -1.34 8.94 -23.26
C MET A 268 -2.67 9.09 -22.54
N TYR A 269 -3.42 8.00 -22.45
CA TYR A 269 -4.61 7.84 -21.63
C TYR A 269 -4.44 6.72 -20.62
N ARG A 270 -4.65 7.00 -19.34
CA ARG A 270 -4.61 6.02 -18.26
C ARG A 270 -5.96 5.30 -18.18
N LEU A 271 -6.00 4.04 -18.60
CA LEU A 271 -7.18 3.18 -18.50
C LEU A 271 -7.44 2.68 -17.08
N HIS A 272 -6.38 2.40 -16.36
CA HIS A 272 -6.39 1.82 -15.02
C HIS A 272 -5.09 2.20 -14.30
N ASP A 273 -5.04 2.01 -12.99
CA ASP A 273 -3.83 2.24 -12.17
C ASP A 273 -2.58 1.49 -12.64
N TYR A 274 -2.77 0.41 -13.40
CA TYR A 274 -1.69 -0.45 -13.88
C TYR A 274 -1.54 -0.44 -15.40
N ILE A 275 -2.45 0.17 -16.15
CA ILE A 275 -2.45 0.10 -17.62
C ILE A 275 -2.81 1.46 -18.22
N GLY A 276 -1.99 1.90 -19.17
CA GLY A 276 -2.26 3.05 -20.02
C GLY A 276 -2.10 2.72 -21.50
N LEU A 277 -2.66 3.57 -22.35
CA LEU A 277 -2.48 3.55 -23.80
C LEU A 277 -1.89 4.89 -24.23
N GLU A 278 -0.85 4.86 -25.04
CA GLU A 278 -0.22 6.05 -25.62
C GLU A 278 -0.27 5.93 -27.16
N TYR A 279 -0.88 6.88 -27.83
CA TYR A 279 -0.76 7.01 -29.27
C TYR A 279 0.43 7.94 -29.58
N ILE A 280 1.36 7.45 -30.38
CA ILE A 280 2.62 8.14 -30.67
C ILE A 280 2.69 8.45 -32.17
N ILE A 281 3.07 9.68 -32.48
CA ILE A 281 3.36 10.18 -33.83
C ILE A 281 4.79 10.65 -33.83
N SER A 282 5.59 10.12 -34.76
CA SER A 282 6.94 10.60 -35.06
C SER A 282 7.00 11.22 -36.45
N ASP A 283 8.13 11.78 -36.83
CA ASP A 283 8.33 12.36 -38.16
C ASP A 283 8.19 11.32 -39.29
N HIS A 284 8.34 10.03 -38.98
CA HIS A 284 8.37 8.96 -39.99
C HIS A 284 7.32 7.88 -39.81
N ASP A 285 6.71 7.77 -38.62
CA ASP A 285 5.79 6.69 -38.29
C ASP A 285 4.77 7.08 -37.19
N HIS A 286 3.78 6.22 -36.98
CA HIS A 286 2.83 6.34 -35.90
C HIS A 286 2.46 4.95 -35.39
N TRP A 287 2.29 4.81 -34.07
CA TRP A 287 1.98 3.52 -33.45
C TRP A 287 1.22 3.69 -32.13
N LEU A 288 0.68 2.59 -31.63
CA LEU A 288 0.06 2.51 -30.32
C LEU A 288 1.03 1.86 -29.35
N ARG A 289 1.21 2.45 -28.18
CA ARG A 289 1.99 1.90 -27.07
C ARG A 289 1.07 1.51 -25.92
N ILE A 290 1.17 0.26 -25.47
CA ILE A 290 0.55 -0.19 -24.23
C ILE A 290 1.58 0.03 -23.13
N VAL A 291 1.16 0.72 -22.06
CA VAL A 291 2.01 1.03 -20.90
C VAL A 291 1.51 0.25 -19.70
N GLY A 292 2.36 -0.63 -19.17
CA GLY A 292 2.14 -1.31 -17.90
C GLY A 292 2.88 -0.58 -16.78
N TYR A 293 2.19 -0.17 -15.71
CA TYR A 293 2.77 0.44 -14.52
C TYR A 293 2.99 -0.62 -13.45
N LEU A 294 4.21 -0.71 -12.88
CA LEU A 294 4.60 -1.69 -11.86
C LEU A 294 4.56 -1.13 -10.43
#